data_d2a87dcb4fc76b7ba00f6f62d0ab5daf
#
_entry.id   d2a87dcb4fc76b7ba00f6f62d0ab5daf
#
_cell.length_a   1.000
_cell.length_b   1.000
_cell.length_c   1.000
_cell.angle_alpha   90.00
_cell.angle_beta   90.00
_cell.angle_gamma   90.00
#
_symmetry.space_group_name_H-M   'P 1'
#
loop_
_entity.id
_entity.type
_entity.pdbx_description
1 polymer ?
#
loop_
_entity_poly.entity_id
_entity_poly.type
_entity_poly.pdbx_seq_one_letter_code
_entity_poly.pdbx_strand_id
1 'polypeptide(L)'
;MIQAFFAPCPRGLESALAEELREIAALPGMAALAPFAVHQEVPGGVNFSGEMAAAYAVNLHSRIASRVLMRVAARGYRHEDDIYTLARGVRWEQWFSPDESLRVDITSHKSPLRSLNFTALRVKDGVCDAMRERLGARPSVDTVSPDVRIYAHLTERDCTLYLDTTGEPLFKRGWRTEKGEAPLKENLAAGILRLAGWVPGQTFRPFYDPMCGSGTFLIEAAQVALGMAPGGSRSFAFEWLKGMDTKAWQKLKSDAQRTRMLASADALQVVGSDISTDMLAITRANWERAGLPGEARTKQVDARFVQPPYEEPGLLLMNPPYGERIAVRGQRRAPEEEMPRDEVEEAAANQFASAFATTLKQHFSGWQAWVFTGDLGFPRRLRLKESRRTPLYNGNIECRLFRFDMVRGANRAPQAD
;
A
#
# COMPACT_ATOMS: atom_id res chain seq x y z
N MET A 1 -10.93 25.29 -10.95
CA MET A 1 -9.84 25.20 -11.98
C MET A 1 -9.33 23.77 -12.02
N ILE A 2 -9.28 23.17 -13.23
CA ILE A 2 -8.79 21.79 -13.40
C ILE A 2 -7.28 21.75 -13.20
N GLN A 3 -6.84 20.86 -12.31
CA GLN A 3 -5.45 20.56 -11.99
C GLN A 3 -5.08 19.17 -12.51
N ALA A 4 -3.81 18.93 -12.76
CA ALA A 4 -3.28 17.62 -13.06
C ALA A 4 -2.62 17.04 -11.80
N PHE A 5 -2.88 15.77 -11.54
CA PHE A 5 -2.38 15.05 -10.38
C PHE A 5 -1.67 13.77 -10.80
N PHE A 6 -0.77 13.33 -9.94
CA PHE A 6 -0.12 12.02 -10.02
C PHE A 6 -0.28 11.28 -8.69
N ALA A 7 -0.76 10.05 -8.75
CA ALA A 7 -0.88 9.15 -7.61
C ALA A 7 0.16 8.03 -7.74
N PRO A 8 1.32 8.12 -7.06
CA PRO A 8 2.29 7.03 -7.04
C PRO A 8 1.77 5.84 -6.23
N CYS A 9 2.13 4.62 -6.66
CA CYS A 9 1.77 3.37 -5.98
C CYS A 9 2.95 2.38 -5.96
N PRO A 10 2.87 1.27 -5.21
CA PRO A 10 3.81 0.18 -5.34
C PRO A 10 3.83 -0.37 -6.77
N ARG A 11 5.04 -0.60 -7.29
CA ARG A 11 5.24 -1.09 -8.66
C ARG A 11 4.52 -2.43 -8.88
N GLY A 12 3.81 -2.53 -10.01
CA GLY A 12 2.96 -3.66 -10.38
C GLY A 12 1.49 -3.52 -9.93
N LEU A 13 1.14 -2.41 -9.26
CA LEU A 13 -0.23 -2.09 -8.85
C LEU A 13 -0.84 -0.92 -9.64
N GLU A 14 -0.22 -0.48 -10.71
CA GLU A 14 -0.65 0.69 -11.47
C GLU A 14 -2.08 0.52 -12.01
N SER A 15 -2.38 -0.64 -12.62
CA SER A 15 -3.73 -0.94 -13.14
C SER A 15 -4.75 -1.09 -12.01
N ALA A 16 -4.37 -1.72 -10.90
CA ALA A 16 -5.24 -1.84 -9.74
C ALA A 16 -5.57 -0.46 -9.13
N LEU A 17 -4.60 0.46 -9.10
CA LEU A 17 -4.83 1.84 -8.69
C LEU A 17 -5.72 2.59 -9.67
N ALA A 18 -5.52 2.44 -10.99
CA ALA A 18 -6.35 3.10 -11.99
C ALA A 18 -7.83 2.68 -11.90
N GLU A 19 -8.08 1.38 -11.66
CA GLU A 19 -9.42 0.87 -11.39
C GLU A 19 -9.99 1.46 -10.09
N GLU A 20 -9.21 1.46 -8.99
CA GLU A 20 -9.62 2.07 -7.72
C GLU A 20 -9.98 3.55 -7.89
N LEU A 21 -9.19 4.33 -8.62
CA LEU A 21 -9.47 5.74 -8.87
C LEU A 21 -10.78 5.94 -9.67
N ARG A 22 -11.06 5.09 -10.66
CA ARG A 22 -12.34 5.13 -11.40
C ARG A 22 -13.53 4.79 -10.49
N GLU A 23 -13.38 3.83 -9.60
CA GLU A 23 -14.41 3.51 -8.59
C GLU A 23 -14.63 4.67 -7.62
N ILE A 24 -13.56 5.33 -7.15
CA ILE A 24 -13.67 6.53 -6.31
C ILE A 24 -14.41 7.64 -7.06
N ALA A 25 -14.11 7.87 -8.34
CA ALA A 25 -14.81 8.86 -9.17
C ALA A 25 -16.30 8.53 -9.35
N ALA A 26 -16.66 7.26 -9.31
CA ALA A 26 -18.03 6.76 -9.44
C ALA A 26 -18.81 6.68 -8.10
N LEU A 27 -18.19 7.00 -6.95
CA LEU A 27 -18.90 6.99 -5.66
C LEU A 27 -20.10 7.93 -5.67
N PRO A 28 -21.20 7.61 -4.95
CA PRO A 28 -22.39 8.45 -4.90
C PRO A 28 -22.07 9.90 -4.52
N GLY A 29 -22.55 10.84 -5.32
CA GLY A 29 -22.33 12.28 -5.12
C GLY A 29 -20.96 12.81 -5.56
N MET A 30 -20.00 11.94 -5.91
CA MET A 30 -18.64 12.34 -6.28
C MET A 30 -18.62 13.19 -7.55
N ALA A 31 -19.44 12.85 -8.55
CA ALA A 31 -19.53 13.61 -9.80
C ALA A 31 -19.92 15.08 -9.61
N ALA A 32 -20.70 15.39 -8.56
CA ALA A 32 -21.10 16.76 -8.23
C ALA A 32 -20.11 17.46 -7.30
N LEU A 33 -19.44 16.71 -6.41
CA LEU A 33 -18.62 17.27 -5.33
C LEU A 33 -17.14 17.38 -5.71
N ALA A 34 -16.62 16.36 -6.38
CA ALA A 34 -15.20 16.25 -6.69
C ALA A 34 -15.01 15.50 -8.03
N PRO A 35 -15.53 16.00 -9.15
CA PRO A 35 -15.40 15.32 -10.43
C PRO A 35 -13.93 15.24 -10.86
N PHE A 36 -13.50 14.06 -11.32
CA PHE A 36 -12.18 13.88 -11.88
C PHE A 36 -12.12 12.79 -12.95
N ALA A 37 -11.14 12.89 -13.82
CA ALA A 37 -10.88 11.94 -14.90
C ALA A 37 -9.57 11.20 -14.65
N VAL A 38 -9.60 9.88 -14.74
CA VAL A 38 -8.41 9.02 -14.67
C VAL A 38 -7.82 8.92 -16.08
N HIS A 39 -6.52 9.15 -16.19
CA HIS A 39 -5.82 9.15 -17.46
C HIS A 39 -4.88 7.95 -17.59
N GLN A 40 -3.61 8.23 -17.86
CA GLN A 40 -2.62 7.25 -18.21
C GLN A 40 -2.01 6.59 -16.97
N GLU A 41 -1.94 5.26 -17.00
CA GLU A 41 -1.05 4.48 -16.16
C GLU A 41 0.38 4.67 -16.64
N VAL A 42 1.27 4.98 -15.72
CA VAL A 42 2.70 5.10 -16.00
C VAL A 42 3.48 4.27 -14.98
N PRO A 43 4.72 3.85 -15.26
CA PRO A 43 5.49 3.10 -14.28
C PRO A 43 5.55 3.82 -12.92
N GLY A 44 5.04 3.17 -11.87
CA GLY A 44 5.00 3.67 -10.49
C GLY A 44 3.80 4.52 -10.11
N GLY A 45 2.76 4.67 -10.96
CA GLY A 45 1.55 5.38 -10.58
C GLY A 45 0.57 5.69 -11.70
N VAL A 46 -0.41 6.53 -11.39
CA VAL A 46 -1.51 6.89 -12.29
C VAL A 46 -1.70 8.41 -12.33
N ASN A 47 -1.84 8.95 -13.55
CA ASN A 47 -2.20 10.34 -13.76
C ASN A 47 -3.72 10.52 -13.75
N PHE A 48 -4.20 11.58 -13.13
CA PHE A 48 -5.60 11.98 -13.17
C PHE A 48 -5.73 13.51 -13.16
N SER A 49 -6.90 14.04 -13.47
CA SER A 49 -7.16 15.48 -13.42
C SER A 49 -8.55 15.78 -12.88
N GLY A 50 -8.66 16.90 -12.18
CA GLY A 50 -9.89 17.39 -11.59
C GLY A 50 -9.67 18.70 -10.87
N GLU A 51 -10.68 19.19 -10.16
CA GLU A 51 -10.51 20.30 -9.21
C GLU A 51 -9.78 19.83 -7.95
N MET A 52 -9.42 20.74 -7.07
CA MET A 52 -8.70 20.41 -5.82
C MET A 52 -9.44 19.38 -4.96
N ALA A 53 -10.78 19.41 -4.99
CA ALA A 53 -11.63 18.42 -4.31
C ALA A 53 -11.38 16.98 -4.79
N ALA A 54 -10.91 16.77 -6.02
CA ALA A 54 -10.49 15.45 -6.51
C ALA A 54 -9.28 14.91 -5.71
N ALA A 55 -8.32 15.77 -5.37
CA ALA A 55 -7.21 15.38 -4.48
C ALA A 55 -7.71 15.02 -3.07
N TYR A 56 -8.71 15.74 -2.55
CA TYR A 56 -9.31 15.41 -1.25
C TYR A 56 -9.94 14.01 -1.28
N ALA A 57 -10.74 13.74 -2.33
CA ALA A 57 -11.41 12.45 -2.50
C ALA A 57 -10.41 11.29 -2.61
N VAL A 58 -9.35 11.44 -3.43
CA VAL A 58 -8.34 10.40 -3.59
C VAL A 58 -7.53 10.20 -2.31
N ASN A 59 -7.13 11.26 -1.60
CA ASN A 59 -6.46 11.15 -0.31
C ASN A 59 -7.33 10.43 0.74
N LEU A 60 -8.65 10.69 0.73
CA LEU A 60 -9.58 10.08 1.68
C LEU A 60 -9.83 8.59 1.40
N HIS A 61 -10.04 8.23 0.14
CA HIS A 61 -10.58 6.93 -0.25
C HIS A 61 -9.56 5.94 -0.82
N SER A 62 -8.43 6.41 -1.39
CA SER A 62 -7.48 5.48 -2.00
C SER A 62 -6.73 4.65 -0.95
N ARG A 63 -6.76 3.34 -1.16
CA ARG A 63 -6.01 2.36 -0.37
C ARG A 63 -4.65 2.04 -0.98
N ILE A 64 -4.52 2.17 -2.31
CA ILE A 64 -3.35 1.73 -3.08
C ILE A 64 -2.35 2.87 -3.30
N ALA A 65 -2.82 4.11 -3.50
CA ALA A 65 -1.93 5.24 -3.67
C ALA A 65 -1.00 5.41 -2.46
N SER A 66 0.23 5.81 -2.72
CA SER A 66 1.19 6.20 -1.67
C SER A 66 1.03 7.66 -1.27
N ARG A 67 0.67 8.50 -2.23
CA ARG A 67 0.46 9.95 -2.12
C ARG A 67 -0.47 10.44 -3.23
N VAL A 68 -0.85 11.71 -3.13
CA VAL A 68 -1.49 12.48 -4.19
C VAL A 68 -0.67 13.73 -4.43
N LEU A 69 -0.04 13.83 -5.58
CA LEU A 69 0.88 14.88 -5.96
C LEU A 69 0.22 15.79 -7.00
N MET A 70 0.06 17.08 -6.70
CA MET A 70 -0.47 18.08 -7.63
C MET A 70 0.65 18.61 -8.51
N ARG A 71 0.53 18.48 -9.84
CA ARG A 71 1.51 19.01 -10.78
C ARG A 71 1.40 20.53 -10.86
N VAL A 72 2.46 21.23 -10.48
CA VAL A 72 2.52 22.71 -10.50
C VAL A 72 3.29 23.27 -11.68
N ALA A 73 4.28 22.53 -12.20
CA ALA A 73 5.02 22.91 -13.41
C ALA A 73 5.67 21.69 -14.06
N ALA A 74 5.91 21.76 -15.36
CA ALA A 74 6.72 20.79 -16.10
C ALA A 74 7.42 21.49 -17.27
N ARG A 75 8.69 21.15 -17.50
CA ARG A 75 9.50 21.71 -18.60
C ARG A 75 10.67 20.79 -18.93
N GLY A 76 11.10 20.82 -20.19
CA GLY A 76 12.37 20.25 -20.61
C GLY A 76 13.56 20.94 -19.95
N TYR A 77 14.62 20.17 -19.63
CA TYR A 77 15.84 20.68 -19.03
C TYR A 77 17.09 20.07 -19.68
N ARG A 78 18.22 20.75 -19.56
CA ARG A 78 19.55 20.28 -19.97
C ARG A 78 20.54 20.29 -18.79
N HIS A 79 20.38 21.25 -17.88
CA HIS A 79 21.22 21.43 -16.71
C HIS A 79 20.37 21.91 -15.51
N GLU A 80 20.97 21.96 -14.33
CA GLU A 80 20.30 22.28 -13.07
C GLU A 80 19.73 23.71 -13.03
N ASP A 81 20.30 24.66 -13.82
CA ASP A 81 19.80 26.05 -13.89
C ASP A 81 18.45 26.14 -14.61
N ASP A 82 18.17 25.25 -15.56
CA ASP A 82 16.84 25.16 -16.17
C ASP A 82 15.79 24.77 -15.12
N ILE A 83 16.16 23.88 -14.20
CA ILE A 83 15.30 23.40 -13.10
C ILE A 83 15.09 24.52 -12.08
N TYR A 84 16.14 25.27 -11.73
CA TYR A 84 16.01 26.47 -10.92
C TYR A 84 15.05 27.49 -11.54
N THR A 85 15.21 27.76 -12.84
CA THR A 85 14.34 28.70 -13.56
C THR A 85 12.89 28.22 -13.59
N LEU A 86 12.67 26.91 -13.76
CA LEU A 86 11.34 26.30 -13.69
C LEU A 86 10.71 26.54 -12.30
N ALA A 87 11.43 26.22 -11.22
CA ALA A 87 10.96 26.38 -9.85
C ALA A 87 10.68 27.86 -9.49
N ARG A 88 11.56 28.79 -9.92
CA ARG A 88 11.36 30.23 -9.73
C ARG A 88 10.16 30.78 -10.48
N GLY A 89 9.80 30.18 -11.62
CA GLY A 89 8.64 30.59 -12.44
C GLY A 89 7.29 30.24 -11.81
N VAL A 90 7.23 29.33 -10.85
CA VAL A 90 5.97 28.91 -10.21
C VAL A 90 5.48 29.98 -9.21
N ARG A 91 4.17 30.18 -9.15
CA ARG A 91 3.52 31.13 -8.22
C ARG A 91 3.21 30.41 -6.90
N TRP A 92 4.26 30.11 -6.14
CA TRP A 92 4.16 29.34 -4.86
C TRP A 92 3.29 30.02 -3.83
N GLU A 93 3.24 31.36 -3.82
CA GLU A 93 2.41 32.19 -2.95
C GLU A 93 0.90 31.90 -3.04
N GLN A 94 0.46 31.22 -4.09
CA GLN A 94 -0.93 30.75 -4.23
C GLN A 94 -1.25 29.59 -3.29
N TRP A 95 -0.24 28.84 -2.86
CA TRP A 95 -0.40 27.60 -2.13
C TRP A 95 0.00 27.70 -0.66
N PHE A 96 1.05 28.48 -0.35
CA PHE A 96 1.57 28.62 1.01
C PHE A 96 2.24 29.99 1.20
N SER A 97 2.58 30.36 2.45
CA SER A 97 3.27 31.60 2.80
C SER A 97 4.74 31.35 3.12
N PRO A 98 5.58 32.41 3.22
CA PRO A 98 6.96 32.27 3.68
C PRO A 98 7.11 31.78 5.13
N ASP A 99 6.03 31.78 5.91
CA ASP A 99 6.06 31.33 7.31
C ASP A 99 6.10 29.79 7.42
N GLU A 100 5.58 29.07 6.41
CA GLU A 100 5.65 27.63 6.36
C GLU A 100 7.03 27.15 5.92
N SER A 101 7.54 26.12 6.60
CA SER A 101 8.79 25.44 6.26
C SER A 101 8.60 24.52 5.05
N LEU A 102 9.66 24.37 4.24
CA LEU A 102 9.61 23.50 3.06
C LEU A 102 10.70 22.42 3.02
N ARG A 103 10.40 21.35 2.30
CA ARG A 103 11.38 20.35 1.87
C ARG A 103 11.18 20.02 0.40
N VAL A 104 12.29 19.77 -0.31
CA VAL A 104 12.29 19.27 -1.67
C VAL A 104 12.78 17.83 -1.65
N ASP A 105 11.95 16.91 -2.15
CA ASP A 105 12.30 15.54 -2.42
C ASP A 105 12.45 15.34 -3.94
N ILE A 106 13.44 14.57 -4.38
CA ILE A 106 13.72 14.39 -5.80
C ILE A 106 13.74 12.90 -6.16
N THR A 107 13.16 12.58 -7.30
CA THR A 107 13.22 11.25 -7.91
C THR A 107 13.70 11.36 -9.34
N SER A 108 14.36 10.33 -9.85
CA SER A 108 14.91 10.36 -11.19
C SER A 108 14.74 9.02 -11.90
N HIS A 109 14.43 9.10 -13.19
CA HIS A 109 14.52 7.99 -14.11
C HIS A 109 15.32 8.40 -15.32
N LYS A 110 16.58 7.89 -15.43
CA LYS A 110 17.52 8.17 -16.54
C LYS A 110 17.89 9.64 -16.71
N SER A 111 17.85 10.46 -15.67
CA SER A 111 18.34 11.84 -15.74
C SER A 111 19.84 11.85 -16.05
N PRO A 112 20.30 12.76 -16.93
CA PRO A 112 21.72 12.96 -17.22
C PRO A 112 22.47 13.71 -16.11
N LEU A 113 21.74 14.30 -15.11
CA LEU A 113 22.35 15.07 -14.04
C LEU A 113 23.11 14.18 -13.05
N ARG A 114 24.29 14.64 -12.64
CA ARG A 114 25.19 13.87 -11.79
C ARG A 114 24.78 13.83 -10.30
N SER A 115 24.18 14.91 -9.82
CA SER A 115 23.86 15.07 -8.40
C SER A 115 22.40 15.45 -8.19
N LEU A 116 21.59 14.47 -7.77
CA LEU A 116 20.19 14.71 -7.41
C LEU A 116 20.08 15.62 -6.18
N ASN A 117 21.01 15.51 -5.22
CA ASN A 117 21.02 16.37 -4.04
C ASN A 117 21.25 17.85 -4.43
N PHE A 118 22.20 18.12 -5.34
CA PHE A 118 22.42 19.46 -5.85
C PHE A 118 21.20 19.97 -6.61
N THR A 119 20.58 19.13 -7.43
CA THR A 119 19.35 19.47 -8.16
C THR A 119 18.20 19.81 -7.18
N ALA A 120 18.05 19.06 -6.08
CA ALA A 120 17.06 19.37 -5.04
C ALA A 120 17.30 20.76 -4.41
N LEU A 121 18.59 21.12 -4.17
CA LEU A 121 18.95 22.46 -3.69
C LEU A 121 18.60 23.54 -4.73
N ARG A 122 18.80 23.30 -6.02
CA ARG A 122 18.42 24.26 -7.09
C ARG A 122 16.91 24.48 -7.16
N VAL A 123 16.09 23.42 -6.98
CA VAL A 123 14.63 23.57 -6.84
C VAL A 123 14.30 24.43 -5.63
N LYS A 124 14.87 24.10 -4.46
CA LYS A 124 14.67 24.84 -3.21
C LYS A 124 15.05 26.33 -3.38
N ASP A 125 16.21 26.61 -4.00
CA ASP A 125 16.66 27.99 -4.23
C ASP A 125 15.67 28.74 -5.12
N GLY A 126 15.18 28.12 -6.21
CA GLY A 126 14.18 28.72 -7.09
C GLY A 126 12.87 29.06 -6.36
N VAL A 127 12.39 28.17 -5.47
CA VAL A 127 11.21 28.42 -4.62
C VAL A 127 11.45 29.60 -3.67
N CYS A 128 12.57 29.56 -2.93
CA CYS A 128 12.92 30.61 -1.95
C CYS A 128 13.10 31.99 -2.59
N ASP A 129 13.75 32.03 -3.75
CA ASP A 129 13.98 33.30 -4.46
C ASP A 129 12.68 33.85 -5.05
N ALA A 130 11.82 33.00 -5.63
CA ALA A 130 10.50 33.39 -6.10
C ALA A 130 9.64 34.03 -4.98
N MET A 131 9.64 33.42 -3.80
CA MET A 131 8.88 33.91 -2.64
C MET A 131 9.47 35.21 -2.12
N ARG A 132 10.81 35.31 -2.02
CA ARG A 132 11.50 36.55 -1.59
C ARG A 132 11.20 37.72 -2.53
N GLU A 133 11.24 37.51 -3.84
CA GLU A 133 10.97 38.55 -4.83
C GLU A 133 9.54 39.06 -4.79
N ARG A 134 8.58 38.15 -4.58
CA ARG A 134 7.15 38.49 -4.64
C ARG A 134 6.56 38.94 -3.30
N LEU A 135 7.08 38.41 -2.18
CA LEU A 135 6.52 38.63 -0.84
C LEU A 135 7.51 39.27 0.14
N GLY A 136 8.77 39.50 -0.26
CA GLY A 136 9.82 40.08 0.58
C GLY A 136 10.44 39.13 1.61
N ALA A 137 9.93 37.89 1.71
CA ALA A 137 10.40 36.88 2.64
C ALA A 137 10.55 35.51 1.97
N ARG A 138 11.37 34.65 2.54
CA ARG A 138 11.58 33.28 2.03
C ARG A 138 11.19 32.24 3.08
N PRO A 139 10.67 31.08 2.67
CA PRO A 139 10.42 29.96 3.57
C PRO A 139 11.70 29.43 4.22
N SER A 140 11.58 28.92 5.42
CA SER A 140 12.61 28.11 6.06
C SER A 140 12.65 26.69 5.49
N VAL A 141 13.73 25.95 5.75
CA VAL A 141 13.89 24.57 5.33
C VAL A 141 13.87 23.66 6.55
N ASP A 142 12.93 22.70 6.57
CA ASP A 142 12.89 21.63 7.56
C ASP A 142 12.91 20.29 6.83
N THR A 143 13.97 19.50 7.04
CA THR A 143 14.13 18.18 6.40
C THR A 143 13.48 17.04 7.18
N VAL A 144 13.01 17.29 8.39
CA VAL A 144 12.42 16.27 9.27
C VAL A 144 10.91 16.38 9.28
N SER A 145 10.35 17.55 9.58
CA SER A 145 8.92 17.80 9.71
C SER A 145 8.49 19.07 8.97
N PRO A 146 8.65 19.12 7.64
CA PRO A 146 8.27 20.28 6.85
C PRO A 146 6.75 20.43 6.78
N ASP A 147 6.29 21.68 6.75
CA ASP A 147 4.89 22.02 6.52
C ASP A 147 4.49 21.73 5.06
N VAL A 148 5.39 22.05 4.13
CA VAL A 148 5.18 21.88 2.69
C VAL A 148 6.26 20.98 2.08
N ARG A 149 5.80 19.96 1.31
CA ARG A 149 6.70 19.11 0.53
C ARG A 149 6.53 19.36 -0.95
N ILE A 150 7.64 19.57 -1.62
CA ILE A 150 7.72 19.69 -3.07
C ILE A 150 8.47 18.48 -3.61
N TYR A 151 7.89 17.82 -4.61
CA TYR A 151 8.55 16.73 -5.31
C TYR A 151 9.00 17.19 -6.68
N ALA A 152 10.25 16.88 -7.03
CA ALA A 152 10.75 17.02 -8.39
C ALA A 152 10.97 15.62 -8.98
N HIS A 153 10.38 15.37 -10.14
CA HIS A 153 10.62 14.16 -10.90
C HIS A 153 11.36 14.47 -12.20
N LEU A 154 12.52 13.83 -12.37
CA LEU A 154 13.37 13.98 -13.53
C LEU A 154 13.29 12.75 -14.43
N THR A 155 13.00 12.97 -15.69
CA THR A 155 13.23 11.99 -16.75
C THR A 155 14.55 12.27 -17.47
N GLU A 156 14.81 11.62 -18.59
CA GLU A 156 15.95 11.92 -19.44
C GLU A 156 15.93 13.37 -19.98
N ARG A 157 14.74 13.95 -20.14
CA ARG A 157 14.55 15.23 -20.83
C ARG A 157 13.72 16.25 -20.06
N ASP A 158 12.85 15.81 -19.17
CA ASP A 158 11.84 16.66 -18.54
C ASP A 158 11.96 16.66 -17.02
N CYS A 159 11.76 17.83 -16.42
CA CYS A 159 11.54 18.02 -15.00
C CYS A 159 10.07 18.35 -14.75
N THR A 160 9.43 17.62 -13.86
CA THR A 160 8.08 17.92 -13.37
C THR A 160 8.14 18.22 -11.88
N LEU A 161 7.55 19.37 -11.50
CA LEU A 161 7.41 19.79 -10.11
C LEU A 161 6.00 19.52 -9.61
N TYR A 162 5.92 18.94 -8.42
CA TYR A 162 4.67 18.62 -7.75
C TYR A 162 4.62 19.23 -6.36
N LEU A 163 3.44 19.64 -5.95
CA LEU A 163 3.12 19.95 -4.55
C LEU A 163 2.44 18.73 -3.92
N ASP A 164 2.93 18.30 -2.77
CA ASP A 164 2.33 17.18 -2.02
C ASP A 164 1.03 17.64 -1.34
N THR A 165 -0.07 16.99 -1.66
CA THR A 165 -1.35 17.23 -1.02
C THR A 165 -1.63 16.26 0.14
N THR A 166 -0.77 15.26 0.32
CA THR A 166 -0.97 14.17 1.28
C THR A 166 -0.31 14.41 2.63
N GLY A 167 0.96 14.85 2.64
CA GLY A 167 1.77 14.94 3.86
C GLY A 167 2.40 13.60 4.25
N GLU A 168 2.00 13.01 5.37
CA GLU A 168 2.43 11.65 5.69
C GLU A 168 1.90 10.65 4.65
N PRO A 169 2.71 9.65 4.22
CA PRO A 169 2.28 8.69 3.20
C PRO A 169 0.96 8.00 3.53
N LEU A 170 0.13 7.73 2.50
CA LEU A 170 -1.20 7.13 2.69
C LEU A 170 -1.15 5.75 3.34
N PHE A 171 -0.08 4.98 3.14
CA PHE A 171 0.05 3.67 3.79
C PHE A 171 0.26 3.76 5.31
N LYS A 172 0.67 4.90 5.86
CA LYS A 172 0.65 5.13 7.31
C LYS A 172 -0.78 5.43 7.76
N ARG A 173 -1.60 4.39 7.94
CA ARG A 173 -3.02 4.51 8.32
C ARG A 173 -3.25 5.04 9.75
N GLY A 174 -2.19 5.04 10.59
CA GLY A 174 -2.26 5.49 11.99
C GLY A 174 -2.46 4.38 13.01
N TRP A 175 -2.90 3.19 12.63
CA TRP A 175 -3.14 2.10 13.55
C TRP A 175 -1.89 1.26 13.90
N ARG A 176 -0.84 1.31 13.08
CA ARG A 176 0.42 0.63 13.37
C ARG A 176 1.35 1.54 14.18
N THR A 177 1.66 1.17 15.40
CA THR A 177 2.59 1.92 16.27
C THR A 177 3.96 1.27 16.36
N GLU A 178 4.05 -0.04 16.26
CA GLU A 178 5.32 -0.76 16.37
C GLU A 178 5.97 -0.95 15.00
N LYS A 179 7.27 -0.63 14.95
CA LYS A 179 8.13 -0.85 13.79
C LYS A 179 8.69 -2.28 13.88
N GLY A 180 8.00 -3.24 13.29
CA GLY A 180 8.62 -4.55 13.04
C GLY A 180 9.68 -4.46 11.93
N GLU A 181 10.54 -5.48 11.82
CA GLU A 181 11.49 -5.58 10.70
C GLU A 181 10.76 -5.67 9.36
N ALA A 182 10.89 -4.64 8.51
CA ALA A 182 10.34 -4.50 7.17
C ALA A 182 8.90 -5.06 7.00
N PRO A 183 7.90 -4.46 7.66
CA PRO A 183 6.52 -4.92 7.58
C PRO A 183 5.96 -4.71 6.16
N LEU A 184 4.99 -5.56 5.78
CA LEU A 184 4.19 -5.32 4.58
C LEU A 184 3.48 -3.96 4.72
N LYS A 185 3.68 -3.06 3.76
CA LYS A 185 3.00 -1.75 3.76
C LYS A 185 1.52 -1.95 3.49
N GLU A 186 0.70 -1.16 4.14
CA GLU A 186 -0.77 -1.25 4.07
C GLU A 186 -1.30 -1.06 2.65
N ASN A 187 -0.73 -0.14 1.87
CA ASN A 187 -1.14 0.08 0.49
C ASN A 187 -0.76 -1.07 -0.46
N LEU A 188 0.35 -1.76 -0.19
CA LEU A 188 0.71 -2.97 -0.92
C LEU A 188 -0.23 -4.12 -0.53
N ALA A 189 -0.56 -4.27 0.76
CA ALA A 189 -1.54 -5.25 1.23
C ALA A 189 -2.92 -5.03 0.61
N ALA A 190 -3.39 -3.78 0.57
CA ALA A 190 -4.66 -3.42 -0.07
C ALA A 190 -4.67 -3.74 -1.57
N GLY A 191 -3.58 -3.45 -2.29
CA GLY A 191 -3.44 -3.81 -3.69
C GLY A 191 -3.44 -5.32 -3.93
N ILE A 192 -2.78 -6.09 -3.05
CA ILE A 192 -2.79 -7.56 -3.09
C ILE A 192 -4.20 -8.11 -2.85
N LEU A 193 -4.92 -7.60 -1.85
CA LEU A 193 -6.32 -7.95 -1.58
C LEU A 193 -7.19 -7.70 -2.82
N ARG A 194 -7.03 -6.53 -3.47
CA ARG A 194 -7.74 -6.21 -4.69
C ARG A 194 -7.44 -7.19 -5.84
N LEU A 195 -6.16 -7.52 -6.06
CA LEU A 195 -5.75 -8.51 -7.06
C LEU A 195 -6.29 -9.92 -6.77
N ALA A 196 -6.53 -10.23 -5.49
CA ALA A 196 -7.19 -11.46 -5.05
C ALA A 196 -8.73 -11.41 -5.16
N GLY A 197 -9.29 -10.30 -5.63
CA GLY A 197 -10.73 -10.12 -5.79
C GLY A 197 -11.45 -9.62 -4.52
N TRP A 198 -10.72 -9.13 -3.52
CA TRP A 198 -11.29 -8.54 -2.31
C TRP A 198 -11.49 -7.03 -2.51
N VAL A 199 -12.64 -6.65 -3.04
CA VAL A 199 -12.95 -5.25 -3.42
C VAL A 199 -14.27 -4.78 -2.79
N PRO A 200 -14.45 -3.47 -2.57
CA PRO A 200 -15.69 -2.93 -2.01
C PRO A 200 -16.93 -3.29 -2.85
N GLY A 201 -18.09 -3.42 -2.19
CA GLY A 201 -19.37 -3.63 -2.86
C GLY A 201 -19.64 -5.06 -3.33
N GLN A 202 -18.75 -6.03 -3.03
CA GLN A 202 -18.96 -7.45 -3.30
C GLN A 202 -19.54 -8.19 -2.09
N THR A 203 -20.15 -9.35 -2.33
CA THR A 203 -20.42 -10.31 -1.26
C THR A 203 -19.10 -10.94 -0.83
N PHE A 204 -18.69 -10.69 0.41
CA PHE A 204 -17.43 -11.19 0.93
C PHE A 204 -17.57 -12.65 1.34
N ARG A 205 -16.63 -13.47 0.87
CA ARG A 205 -16.39 -14.84 1.30
C ARG A 205 -15.60 -14.84 2.60
N PRO A 206 -15.51 -15.97 3.32
CA PRO A 206 -14.56 -16.08 4.42
C PRO A 206 -13.13 -15.70 4.01
N PHE A 207 -12.45 -14.94 4.85
CA PHE A 207 -11.05 -14.54 4.69
C PHE A 207 -10.19 -15.17 5.78
N TYR A 208 -9.08 -15.76 5.40
CA TYR A 208 -8.15 -16.37 6.34
C TYR A 208 -6.70 -16.05 6.00
N ASP A 209 -5.97 -15.52 7.00
CA ASP A 209 -4.51 -15.35 6.95
C ASP A 209 -3.85 -16.28 7.97
N PRO A 210 -3.23 -17.40 7.54
CA PRO A 210 -2.63 -18.39 8.43
C PRO A 210 -1.29 -17.97 9.03
N MET A 211 -0.74 -16.82 8.65
CA MET A 211 0.53 -16.26 9.12
C MET A 211 0.40 -14.75 9.27
N CYS A 212 -0.62 -14.30 10.04
CA CYS A 212 -1.09 -12.91 10.02
C CYS A 212 -0.10 -11.89 10.59
N GLY A 213 0.89 -12.32 11.35
CA GLY A 213 1.88 -11.43 11.94
C GLY A 213 1.22 -10.29 12.74
N SER A 214 1.46 -9.05 12.35
CA SER A 214 0.85 -7.85 12.96
C SER A 214 -0.55 -7.51 12.44
N GLY A 215 -1.17 -8.36 11.62
CA GLY A 215 -2.56 -8.26 11.17
C GLY A 215 -2.80 -7.37 9.95
N THR A 216 -1.78 -7.09 9.14
CA THR A 216 -1.93 -6.13 8.02
C THR A 216 -3.03 -6.53 7.04
N PHE A 217 -3.05 -7.77 6.55
CA PHE A 217 -4.10 -8.25 5.67
C PHE A 217 -5.46 -8.31 6.35
N LEU A 218 -5.52 -8.71 7.61
CA LEU A 218 -6.77 -8.81 8.37
C LEU A 218 -7.45 -7.44 8.49
N ILE A 219 -6.68 -6.43 8.88
CA ILE A 219 -7.20 -5.07 9.11
C ILE A 219 -7.63 -4.43 7.79
N GLU A 220 -6.81 -4.50 6.73
CA GLU A 220 -7.18 -3.97 5.42
C GLU A 220 -8.41 -4.71 4.86
N ALA A 221 -8.49 -6.04 5.00
CA ALA A 221 -9.63 -6.82 4.56
C ALA A 221 -10.93 -6.44 5.30
N ALA A 222 -10.86 -6.29 6.62
CA ALA A 222 -12.00 -5.88 7.44
C ALA A 222 -12.45 -4.45 7.11
N GLN A 223 -11.52 -3.51 6.94
CA GLN A 223 -11.84 -2.14 6.57
C GLN A 223 -12.47 -2.03 5.18
N VAL A 224 -12.03 -2.87 4.21
CA VAL A 224 -12.65 -2.95 2.88
C VAL A 224 -14.08 -3.47 3.00
N ALA A 225 -14.29 -4.56 3.75
CA ALA A 225 -15.62 -5.16 3.94
C ALA A 225 -16.61 -4.22 4.64
N LEU A 226 -16.11 -3.36 5.54
CA LEU A 226 -16.93 -2.36 6.24
C LEU A 226 -17.11 -1.04 5.46
N GLY A 227 -16.55 -0.91 4.26
CA GLY A 227 -16.60 0.34 3.50
C GLY A 227 -15.92 1.52 4.20
N MET A 228 -14.94 1.27 5.08
CA MET A 228 -14.22 2.32 5.80
C MET A 228 -13.25 3.04 4.87
N ALA A 229 -13.33 4.36 4.78
CA ALA A 229 -12.36 5.16 4.05
C ALA A 229 -10.99 5.17 4.78
N PRO A 230 -9.88 4.77 4.14
CA PRO A 230 -8.59 4.61 4.81
C PRO A 230 -7.99 5.92 5.32
N GLY A 231 -8.41 7.06 4.76
CA GLY A 231 -7.99 8.40 5.17
C GLY A 231 -8.87 9.06 6.22
N GLY A 232 -9.93 8.37 6.70
CA GLY A 232 -10.98 9.00 7.54
C GLY A 232 -10.53 9.47 8.93
N SER A 233 -9.43 8.92 9.46
CA SER A 233 -8.94 9.22 10.82
C SER A 233 -7.65 10.05 10.85
N ARG A 234 -7.22 10.61 9.72
CA ARG A 234 -5.96 11.38 9.63
C ARG A 234 -6.16 12.76 9.01
N SER A 235 -5.19 13.66 9.19
CA SER A 235 -5.07 14.93 8.49
C SER A 235 -4.18 14.79 7.25
N PHE A 236 -4.28 15.76 6.35
CA PHE A 236 -3.55 15.81 5.09
C PHE A 236 -2.89 17.18 4.88
N ALA A 237 -1.82 17.22 4.10
CA ALA A 237 -1.11 18.46 3.80
C ALA A 237 -2.01 19.49 3.10
N PHE A 238 -2.96 19.07 2.26
CA PHE A 238 -3.87 20.00 1.60
C PHE A 238 -4.74 20.81 2.57
N GLU A 239 -4.95 20.34 3.80
CA GLU A 239 -5.77 21.06 4.81
C GLU A 239 -5.10 22.37 5.26
N TRP A 240 -3.79 22.50 5.05
CA TRP A 240 -3.00 23.69 5.37
C TRP A 240 -2.69 24.57 4.15
N LEU A 241 -3.00 24.10 2.93
CA LEU A 241 -2.78 24.88 1.72
C LEU A 241 -3.82 25.99 1.58
N LYS A 242 -3.38 27.15 1.06
CA LYS A 242 -4.27 28.27 0.76
C LYS A 242 -5.31 27.87 -0.28
N GLY A 243 -6.53 28.38 -0.12
CA GLY A 243 -7.63 28.13 -1.05
C GLY A 243 -8.30 26.76 -0.90
N MET A 244 -8.06 26.07 0.23
CA MET A 244 -8.75 24.84 0.56
C MET A 244 -10.26 25.06 0.67
N ASP A 245 -11.06 24.24 -0.02
CA ASP A 245 -12.51 24.21 0.13
C ASP A 245 -12.91 23.34 1.33
N THR A 246 -13.03 24.00 2.49
CA THR A 246 -13.41 23.35 3.75
C THR A 246 -14.80 22.70 3.66
N LYS A 247 -15.75 23.29 2.90
CA LYS A 247 -17.11 22.74 2.77
C LYS A 247 -17.11 21.44 1.99
N ALA A 248 -16.40 21.41 0.85
CA ALA A 248 -16.23 20.19 0.06
C ALA A 248 -15.54 19.10 0.87
N TRP A 249 -14.51 19.43 1.63
CA TRP A 249 -13.80 18.47 2.48
C TRP A 249 -14.68 17.89 3.59
N GLN A 250 -15.41 18.73 4.31
CA GLN A 250 -16.33 18.27 5.37
C GLN A 250 -17.45 17.38 4.79
N LYS A 251 -17.96 17.72 3.62
CA LYS A 251 -18.96 16.91 2.92
C LYS A 251 -18.40 15.54 2.56
N LEU A 252 -17.20 15.46 1.98
CA LEU A 252 -16.54 14.19 1.66
C LEU A 252 -16.35 13.31 2.90
N LYS A 253 -15.86 13.88 4.00
CA LYS A 253 -15.71 13.15 5.28
C LYS A 253 -17.04 12.62 5.81
N SER A 254 -18.06 13.46 5.80
CA SER A 254 -19.40 13.10 6.26
C SER A 254 -20.02 11.98 5.41
N ASP A 255 -19.84 12.04 4.09
CA ASP A 255 -20.34 10.99 3.18
C ASP A 255 -19.58 9.67 3.39
N ALA A 256 -18.26 9.71 3.55
CA ALA A 256 -17.45 8.54 3.86
C ALA A 256 -17.86 7.88 5.20
N GLN A 257 -18.21 8.66 6.20
CA GLN A 257 -18.69 8.12 7.48
C GLN A 257 -20.06 7.44 7.34
N ARG A 258 -20.94 7.97 6.49
CA ARG A 258 -22.27 7.39 6.23
C ARG A 258 -22.23 6.10 5.44
N THR A 259 -21.23 5.92 4.58
CA THR A 259 -21.07 4.69 3.81
C THR A 259 -20.44 3.56 4.63
N ARG A 260 -19.87 3.87 5.80
CA ARG A 260 -19.35 2.86 6.72
C ARG A 260 -20.49 1.94 7.15
N MET A 261 -20.38 0.68 6.83
CA MET A 261 -21.35 -0.33 7.26
C MET A 261 -21.23 -0.57 8.76
N LEU A 262 -22.34 -0.50 9.46
CA LEU A 262 -22.44 -0.90 10.87
C LEU A 262 -22.62 -2.44 10.93
N ALA A 263 -21.58 -3.18 10.55
CA ALA A 263 -21.56 -4.61 10.72
C ALA A 263 -21.04 -4.96 12.12
N SER A 264 -21.63 -5.97 12.75
CA SER A 264 -21.06 -6.58 13.95
C SER A 264 -19.76 -7.30 13.58
N ALA A 265 -18.85 -7.45 14.55
CA ALA A 265 -17.64 -8.29 14.37
C ALA A 265 -17.99 -9.70 13.90
N ASP A 266 -19.16 -10.20 14.29
CA ASP A 266 -19.65 -11.53 13.94
C ASP A 266 -20.04 -11.67 12.46
N ALA A 267 -20.43 -10.58 11.82
CA ALA A 267 -20.69 -10.57 10.37
C ALA A 267 -19.41 -10.52 9.53
N LEU A 268 -18.27 -10.11 10.12
CA LEU A 268 -16.97 -10.11 9.48
C LEU A 268 -16.35 -11.52 9.55
N GLN A 269 -16.43 -12.26 8.47
CA GLN A 269 -15.78 -13.56 8.35
C GLN A 269 -14.27 -13.41 8.04
N VAL A 270 -13.55 -12.63 8.86
CA VAL A 270 -12.11 -12.36 8.75
C VAL A 270 -11.38 -12.97 9.95
N VAL A 271 -10.52 -13.93 9.68
CA VAL A 271 -9.80 -14.71 10.72
C VAL A 271 -8.31 -14.71 10.39
N GLY A 272 -7.48 -14.66 11.44
CA GLY A 272 -6.03 -14.81 11.35
C GLY A 272 -5.49 -15.85 12.30
N SER A 273 -4.33 -16.39 11.97
CA SER A 273 -3.55 -17.17 12.90
C SER A 273 -2.06 -16.86 12.76
N ASP A 274 -1.33 -17.11 13.82
CA ASP A 274 0.13 -17.03 13.85
C ASP A 274 0.66 -18.00 14.89
N ILE A 275 1.90 -18.42 14.74
CA ILE A 275 2.58 -19.26 15.73
C ILE A 275 2.98 -18.47 16.98
N SER A 276 3.19 -17.14 16.81
CA SER A 276 3.66 -16.23 17.86
C SER A 276 2.49 -15.57 18.60
N THR A 277 2.40 -15.82 19.89
CA THR A 277 1.46 -15.12 20.78
C THR A 277 1.66 -13.61 20.80
N ASP A 278 2.91 -13.14 20.72
CA ASP A 278 3.25 -11.72 20.71
C ASP A 278 2.71 -11.04 19.44
N MET A 279 2.86 -11.69 18.29
CA MET A 279 2.30 -11.18 17.04
C MET A 279 0.77 -11.10 17.09
N LEU A 280 0.11 -12.08 17.69
CA LEU A 280 -1.35 -12.04 17.88
C LEU A 280 -1.78 -10.94 18.86
N ALA A 281 -1.02 -10.66 19.89
CA ALA A 281 -1.28 -9.52 20.79
C ALA A 281 -1.15 -8.18 20.02
N ILE A 282 -0.12 -8.03 19.21
CA ILE A 282 0.07 -6.87 18.34
C ILE A 282 -1.09 -6.74 17.32
N THR A 283 -1.52 -7.86 16.74
CA THR A 283 -2.67 -7.87 15.80
C THR A 283 -3.94 -7.36 16.46
N ARG A 284 -4.27 -7.81 17.68
CA ARG A 284 -5.47 -7.36 18.41
C ARG A 284 -5.39 -5.87 18.74
N ALA A 285 -4.24 -5.40 19.21
CA ALA A 285 -4.02 -3.99 19.50
C ALA A 285 -4.09 -3.10 18.23
N ASN A 286 -3.58 -3.59 17.10
CA ASN A 286 -3.71 -2.89 15.80
C ASN A 286 -5.16 -2.86 15.32
N TRP A 287 -5.93 -3.94 15.50
CA TRP A 287 -7.35 -4.04 15.16
C TRP A 287 -8.19 -3.00 15.90
N GLU A 288 -7.97 -2.91 17.22
CA GLU A 288 -8.62 -1.89 18.07
C GLU A 288 -8.27 -0.47 17.60
N ARG A 289 -6.97 -0.17 17.40
CA ARG A 289 -6.52 1.15 16.91
C ARG A 289 -7.04 1.48 15.52
N ALA A 290 -7.29 0.48 14.69
CA ALA A 290 -7.90 0.66 13.37
C ALA A 290 -9.41 1.00 13.45
N GLY A 291 -9.99 1.08 14.64
CA GLY A 291 -11.40 1.38 14.87
C GLY A 291 -12.35 0.30 14.34
N LEU A 292 -11.87 -0.94 14.29
CA LEU A 292 -12.66 -2.09 13.86
C LEU A 292 -13.56 -2.59 14.98
N PRO A 293 -14.76 -3.13 14.68
CA PRO A 293 -15.69 -3.59 15.71
C PRO A 293 -15.20 -4.87 16.37
N GLY A 294 -15.50 -5.00 17.67
CA GLY A 294 -15.19 -6.19 18.48
C GLY A 294 -13.70 -6.51 18.53
N GLU A 295 -13.37 -7.75 18.80
CA GLU A 295 -12.00 -8.24 18.86
C GLU A 295 -11.59 -8.93 17.55
N ALA A 296 -10.30 -8.83 17.19
CA ALA A 296 -9.73 -9.59 16.07
C ALA A 296 -9.87 -11.11 16.32
N ARG A 297 -10.49 -11.81 15.41
CA ARG A 297 -10.59 -13.28 15.50
C ARG A 297 -9.25 -13.90 15.14
N THR A 298 -8.48 -14.24 16.16
CA THR A 298 -7.13 -14.79 16.01
C THR A 298 -6.95 -16.08 16.78
N LYS A 299 -6.14 -17.00 16.23
CA LYS A 299 -5.82 -18.29 16.86
C LYS A 299 -4.32 -18.53 16.82
N GLN A 300 -3.75 -18.96 17.94
CA GLN A 300 -2.36 -19.43 17.94
C GLN A 300 -2.30 -20.84 17.35
N VAL A 301 -1.69 -20.97 16.19
CA VAL A 301 -1.49 -22.25 15.51
C VAL A 301 -0.38 -22.12 14.46
N ASP A 302 0.39 -23.18 14.30
CA ASP A 302 1.35 -23.29 13.21
C ASP A 302 0.61 -23.49 11.89
N ALA A 303 1.01 -22.74 10.85
CA ALA A 303 0.39 -22.80 9.53
C ALA A 303 0.37 -24.22 8.92
N ARG A 304 1.29 -25.09 9.34
CA ARG A 304 1.32 -26.50 8.91
C ARG A 304 0.14 -27.34 9.41
N PHE A 305 -0.58 -26.87 10.42
CA PHE A 305 -1.66 -27.61 11.11
C PHE A 305 -2.99 -26.84 11.14
N VAL A 306 -3.14 -25.83 10.31
CA VAL A 306 -4.36 -25.01 10.26
C VAL A 306 -5.53 -25.78 9.65
N GLN A 307 -6.72 -25.40 10.08
CA GLN A 307 -8.00 -25.85 9.53
C GLN A 307 -8.77 -24.63 8.99
N PRO A 308 -9.64 -24.80 8.01
CA PRO A 308 -10.54 -23.74 7.55
C PRO A 308 -11.34 -23.20 8.75
N PRO A 309 -11.39 -21.87 8.94
CA PRO A 309 -12.16 -21.30 10.04
C PRO A 309 -13.68 -21.35 9.82
N TYR A 310 -14.10 -21.66 8.60
CA TYR A 310 -15.50 -21.77 8.18
C TYR A 310 -15.68 -22.94 7.22
N GLU A 311 -16.89 -23.51 7.18
CA GLU A 311 -17.24 -24.60 6.24
C GLU A 311 -17.32 -24.09 4.80
N GLU A 312 -17.78 -22.85 4.62
CA GLU A 312 -17.85 -22.21 3.30
C GLU A 312 -16.43 -21.89 2.78
N PRO A 313 -16.12 -22.27 1.53
CA PRO A 313 -14.84 -21.96 0.92
C PRO A 313 -14.62 -20.45 0.75
N GLY A 314 -13.43 -19.99 1.11
CA GLY A 314 -13.07 -18.58 1.12
C GLY A 314 -11.78 -18.26 0.41
N LEU A 315 -11.21 -17.13 0.82
CA LEU A 315 -9.93 -16.61 0.40
C LEU A 315 -8.90 -16.84 1.51
N LEU A 316 -7.86 -17.62 1.24
CA LEU A 316 -6.67 -17.72 2.07
C LEU A 316 -5.60 -16.80 1.45
N LEU A 317 -5.07 -15.88 2.22
CA LEU A 317 -4.01 -14.97 1.76
C LEU A 317 -2.93 -14.87 2.84
N MET A 318 -1.68 -15.08 2.46
CA MET A 318 -0.55 -15.00 3.39
C MET A 318 0.68 -14.33 2.81
N ASN A 319 1.52 -13.79 3.70
CA ASN A 319 2.88 -13.32 3.41
C ASN A 319 3.86 -14.11 4.32
N PRO A 320 4.27 -15.32 3.90
CA PRO A 320 5.20 -16.12 4.71
C PRO A 320 6.55 -15.42 4.84
N PRO A 321 7.30 -15.69 5.91
CA PRO A 321 8.68 -15.22 6.01
C PRO A 321 9.51 -15.79 4.86
N TYR A 322 10.39 -14.96 4.28
CA TYR A 322 11.30 -15.35 3.19
C TYR A 322 12.68 -14.71 3.41
N GLY A 323 13.73 -15.31 2.84
CA GLY A 323 15.12 -14.90 3.08
C GLY A 323 15.57 -15.21 4.51
N GLU A 324 16.47 -14.43 5.06
CA GLU A 324 17.05 -14.58 6.41
C GLU A 324 16.02 -14.72 7.56
N ARG A 325 14.73 -14.55 7.28
CA ARG A 325 13.64 -14.60 8.27
C ARG A 325 13.10 -15.99 8.57
N ILE A 326 13.46 -17.01 7.78
CA ILE A 326 12.95 -18.38 7.97
C ILE A 326 13.57 -19.02 9.21
N ALA A 327 14.77 -18.60 9.61
CA ALA A 327 15.60 -19.29 10.60
C ALA A 327 15.27 -19.06 12.07
N VAL A 328 14.32 -18.18 12.49
CA VAL A 328 14.45 -17.62 13.84
C VAL A 328 13.30 -17.84 14.81
N ARG A 329 12.12 -18.36 14.48
CA ARG A 329 11.07 -18.46 15.49
C ARG A 329 10.42 -19.84 15.60
N GLY A 330 10.92 -20.64 16.52
CA GLY A 330 10.21 -21.84 16.98
C GLY A 330 11.03 -23.10 17.25
N GLN A 331 12.31 -23.15 16.95
CA GLN A 331 13.16 -24.29 17.31
C GLN A 331 14.22 -23.88 18.34
N ARG A 332 14.20 -24.52 19.52
CA ARG A 332 15.35 -24.56 20.42
C ARG A 332 16.52 -25.19 19.63
N ARG A 333 17.65 -24.48 19.57
CA ARG A 333 18.91 -25.00 19.01
C ARG A 333 19.23 -26.35 19.63
N ALA A 334 19.28 -27.38 18.78
CA ALA A 334 20.10 -28.54 19.07
C ALA A 334 21.57 -28.21 18.76
N PRO A 335 22.55 -28.83 19.45
CA PRO A 335 23.96 -28.52 19.25
C PRO A 335 24.43 -28.95 17.86
N GLU A 336 25.14 -28.06 17.23
CA GLU A 336 26.15 -28.17 16.18
C GLU A 336 26.18 -29.47 15.37
N GLU A 337 25.61 -29.44 14.15
CA GLU A 337 26.10 -30.18 12.99
C GLU A 337 26.47 -29.16 11.90
N GLU A 338 27.62 -29.38 11.30
CA GLU A 338 28.38 -28.50 10.38
C GLU A 338 27.74 -28.34 8.99
N MET A 339 26.47 -27.91 8.90
CA MET A 339 25.93 -27.54 7.59
C MET A 339 26.00 -26.01 7.38
N PRO A 340 26.34 -25.54 6.16
CA PRO A 340 26.25 -24.12 5.83
C PRO A 340 24.86 -23.57 6.16
N ARG A 341 24.80 -22.35 6.70
CA ARG A 341 23.53 -21.69 7.08
C ARG A 341 22.48 -21.73 5.98
N ASP A 342 22.91 -21.50 4.75
CA ASP A 342 22.03 -21.47 3.57
C ASP A 342 21.33 -22.83 3.32
N GLU A 343 22.03 -23.95 3.54
CA GLU A 343 21.47 -25.30 3.35
C GLU A 343 20.45 -25.66 4.45
N VAL A 344 20.70 -25.25 5.69
CA VAL A 344 19.76 -25.45 6.80
C VAL A 344 18.47 -24.64 6.57
N GLU A 345 18.60 -23.39 6.13
CA GLU A 345 17.46 -22.53 5.84
C GLU A 345 16.65 -23.05 4.64
N GLU A 346 17.33 -23.54 3.63
CA GLU A 346 16.67 -24.13 2.46
C GLU A 346 15.93 -25.43 2.82
N ALA A 347 16.52 -26.29 3.63
CA ALA A 347 15.88 -27.51 4.12
C ALA A 347 14.63 -27.20 4.96
N ALA A 348 14.70 -26.21 5.86
CA ALA A 348 13.57 -25.78 6.68
C ALA A 348 12.44 -25.19 5.80
N ALA A 349 12.77 -24.39 4.79
CA ALA A 349 11.81 -23.83 3.84
C ALA A 349 11.11 -24.92 3.03
N ASN A 350 11.85 -25.92 2.59
CA ASN A 350 11.31 -27.07 1.85
C ASN A 350 10.39 -27.92 2.73
N GLN A 351 10.78 -28.16 3.99
CA GLN A 351 9.96 -28.90 4.96
C GLN A 351 8.67 -28.18 5.26
N PHE A 352 8.73 -26.87 5.53
CA PHE A 352 7.55 -26.04 5.76
C PHE A 352 6.62 -26.10 4.54
N ALA A 353 7.12 -25.81 3.35
CA ALA A 353 6.32 -25.77 2.13
C ALA A 353 5.63 -27.11 1.85
N SER A 354 6.33 -28.24 2.03
CA SER A 354 5.78 -29.57 1.81
C SER A 354 4.64 -29.89 2.82
N ALA A 355 4.86 -29.59 4.11
CA ALA A 355 3.84 -29.81 5.13
C ALA A 355 2.61 -28.91 4.92
N PHE A 356 2.83 -27.62 4.62
CA PHE A 356 1.78 -26.67 4.34
C PHE A 356 0.97 -27.05 3.08
N ALA A 357 1.65 -27.53 2.03
CA ALA A 357 0.95 -28.03 0.84
C ALA A 357 0.04 -29.22 1.15
N THR A 358 0.44 -30.11 2.06
CA THR A 358 -0.38 -31.22 2.52
C THR A 358 -1.61 -30.73 3.26
N THR A 359 -1.46 -29.76 4.15
CA THR A 359 -2.55 -29.10 4.87
C THR A 359 -3.55 -28.45 3.90
N LEU A 360 -3.05 -27.71 2.91
CA LEU A 360 -3.91 -27.09 1.88
C LEU A 360 -4.72 -28.12 1.11
N LYS A 361 -4.09 -29.22 0.64
CA LYS A 361 -4.76 -30.29 -0.11
C LYS A 361 -5.79 -31.04 0.70
N GLN A 362 -5.52 -31.28 1.98
CA GLN A 362 -6.40 -32.08 2.86
C GLN A 362 -7.60 -31.28 3.37
N HIS A 363 -7.40 -30.00 3.69
CA HIS A 363 -8.40 -29.24 4.45
C HIS A 363 -9.02 -28.08 3.70
N PHE A 364 -8.34 -27.47 2.71
CA PHE A 364 -8.81 -26.25 2.07
C PHE A 364 -9.42 -26.48 0.67
N SER A 365 -10.13 -27.59 0.48
CA SER A 365 -10.82 -27.87 -0.79
C SER A 365 -11.85 -26.76 -1.11
N GLY A 366 -11.83 -26.23 -2.33
CA GLY A 366 -12.69 -25.14 -2.78
C GLY A 366 -12.17 -23.74 -2.47
N TRP A 367 -11.15 -23.61 -1.61
CA TRP A 367 -10.54 -22.33 -1.28
C TRP A 367 -9.63 -21.82 -2.40
N GLN A 368 -9.46 -20.50 -2.45
CA GLN A 368 -8.42 -19.86 -3.24
C GLN A 368 -7.28 -19.46 -2.29
N ALA A 369 -6.13 -20.08 -2.45
CA ALA A 369 -4.95 -19.75 -1.68
C ALA A 369 -4.05 -18.78 -2.47
N TRP A 370 -3.72 -17.65 -1.87
CA TRP A 370 -2.83 -16.64 -2.41
C TRP A 370 -1.62 -16.47 -1.53
N VAL A 371 -0.45 -16.46 -2.13
CA VAL A 371 0.82 -16.34 -1.42
C VAL A 371 1.63 -15.19 -2.02
N PHE A 372 1.89 -14.18 -1.21
CA PHE A 372 2.80 -13.09 -1.54
C PHE A 372 4.17 -13.36 -0.94
N THR A 373 5.20 -13.52 -1.77
CA THR A 373 6.53 -13.89 -1.28
C THR A 373 7.65 -13.40 -2.20
N GLY A 374 8.83 -13.15 -1.62
CA GLY A 374 10.09 -12.95 -2.34
C GLY A 374 10.77 -14.26 -2.77
N ASP A 375 10.30 -15.42 -2.28
CA ASP A 375 10.76 -16.73 -2.76
C ASP A 375 10.09 -17.08 -4.09
N LEU A 376 10.79 -16.83 -5.18
CA LEU A 376 10.29 -17.10 -6.53
C LEU A 376 10.15 -18.61 -6.82
N GLY A 377 10.81 -19.46 -6.04
CA GLY A 377 10.74 -20.92 -6.09
C GLY A 377 9.61 -21.53 -5.29
N PHE A 378 8.84 -20.74 -4.55
CA PHE A 378 7.81 -21.21 -3.61
C PHE A 378 6.80 -22.21 -4.22
N PRO A 379 6.26 -22.05 -5.44
CA PRO A 379 5.37 -23.05 -6.05
C PRO A 379 6.00 -24.42 -6.24
N ARG A 380 7.30 -24.46 -6.59
CA ARG A 380 8.05 -25.71 -6.75
C ARG A 380 8.21 -26.42 -5.40
N ARG A 381 8.48 -25.66 -4.31
CA ARG A 381 8.59 -26.19 -2.95
C ARG A 381 7.24 -26.74 -2.45
N LEU A 382 6.11 -26.05 -2.76
CA LEU A 382 4.75 -26.54 -2.47
C LEU A 382 4.35 -27.75 -3.29
N ARG A 383 5.01 -28.04 -4.41
CA ARG A 383 4.56 -29.05 -5.40
C ARG A 383 3.10 -28.84 -5.80
N LEU A 384 2.71 -27.59 -5.93
CA LEU A 384 1.41 -27.14 -6.44
C LEU A 384 1.63 -26.30 -7.70
N LYS A 385 0.74 -26.46 -8.66
CA LYS A 385 0.74 -25.64 -9.88
C LYS A 385 -0.05 -24.38 -9.58
N GLU A 386 0.59 -23.23 -9.69
CA GLU A 386 -0.08 -21.96 -9.60
C GLU A 386 -0.99 -21.73 -10.82
N SER A 387 -2.19 -21.19 -10.58
CA SER A 387 -3.13 -20.77 -11.62
C SER A 387 -2.88 -19.33 -12.09
N ARG A 388 -2.22 -18.52 -11.26
CA ARG A 388 -1.82 -17.14 -11.60
C ARG A 388 -0.52 -16.77 -10.89
N ARG A 389 0.30 -15.96 -11.58
CA ARG A 389 1.53 -15.37 -11.04
C ARG A 389 1.56 -13.89 -11.41
N THR A 390 1.66 -13.02 -10.42
CA THR A 390 1.69 -11.56 -10.62
C THR A 390 2.99 -10.99 -10.03
N PRO A 391 3.84 -10.33 -10.83
CA PRO A 391 5.03 -9.64 -10.34
C PRO A 391 4.62 -8.44 -9.49
N LEU A 392 5.20 -8.31 -8.30
CA LEU A 392 5.01 -7.19 -7.39
C LEU A 392 6.33 -6.86 -6.69
N TYR A 393 6.40 -5.72 -6.01
CA TYR A 393 7.61 -5.29 -5.32
C TYR A 393 7.30 -4.84 -3.90
N ASN A 394 8.06 -5.35 -2.92
CA ASN A 394 8.04 -4.87 -1.55
C ASN A 394 9.26 -3.96 -1.32
N GLY A 395 9.10 -2.67 -1.55
CA GLY A 395 10.23 -1.75 -1.67
C GLY A 395 11.09 -2.11 -2.89
N ASN A 396 12.36 -2.44 -2.66
CA ASN A 396 13.30 -2.84 -3.72
C ASN A 396 13.32 -4.38 -3.94
N ILE A 397 12.61 -5.14 -3.11
CA ILE A 397 12.60 -6.60 -3.20
C ILE A 397 11.57 -7.03 -4.25
N GLU A 398 12.03 -7.79 -5.24
CA GLU A 398 11.15 -8.43 -6.21
C GLU A 398 10.40 -9.57 -5.54
N CYS A 399 9.09 -9.52 -5.64
CA CYS A 399 8.17 -10.49 -5.07
C CYS A 399 7.22 -11.02 -6.14
N ARG A 400 6.49 -12.07 -5.81
CA ARG A 400 5.40 -12.60 -6.62
C ARG A 400 4.19 -12.84 -5.74
N LEU A 401 3.03 -12.57 -6.32
CA LEU A 401 1.76 -13.01 -5.79
C LEU A 401 1.33 -14.23 -6.60
N PHE A 402 1.33 -15.39 -5.96
CA PHE A 402 0.90 -16.66 -6.54
C PHE A 402 -0.53 -17.00 -6.12
N ARG A 403 -1.33 -17.52 -7.04
CA ARG A 403 -2.66 -18.07 -6.77
C ARG A 403 -2.65 -19.59 -6.98
N PHE A 404 -3.29 -20.30 -6.04
CA PHE A 404 -3.53 -21.73 -6.10
C PHE A 404 -5.02 -21.96 -5.88
N ASP A 405 -5.70 -22.60 -6.85
CA ASP A 405 -7.10 -22.99 -6.72
C ASP A 405 -7.13 -24.40 -6.13
N MET A 406 -7.65 -24.53 -4.90
CA MET A 406 -7.66 -25.79 -4.17
C MET A 406 -8.89 -26.61 -4.60
N VAL A 407 -8.73 -27.47 -5.61
CA VAL A 407 -9.76 -28.38 -6.09
C VAL A 407 -9.75 -29.69 -5.32
N ARG A 408 -10.92 -30.32 -5.14
CA ARG A 408 -10.98 -31.71 -4.64
C ARG A 408 -10.18 -32.59 -5.57
N GLY A 409 -9.14 -33.25 -5.08
CA GLY A 409 -8.42 -34.28 -5.83
C GLY A 409 -9.44 -35.37 -6.25
N ALA A 410 -9.50 -35.67 -7.53
CA ALA A 410 -10.12 -36.89 -7.94
C ALA A 410 -9.33 -38.05 -7.30
N ASN A 411 -9.93 -38.79 -6.37
CA ASN A 411 -9.40 -40.06 -5.92
C ASN A 411 -9.29 -40.94 -7.18
N ARG A 412 -8.10 -41.04 -7.77
CA ARG A 412 -7.80 -42.17 -8.62
C ARG A 412 -7.84 -43.39 -7.70
N ALA A 413 -8.94 -44.13 -7.73
CA ALA A 413 -8.95 -45.48 -7.21
C ALA A 413 -7.74 -46.20 -7.80
N PRO A 414 -6.99 -47.00 -7.01
CA PRO A 414 -5.97 -47.89 -7.58
C PRO A 414 -6.65 -48.73 -8.64
N GLN A 415 -6.17 -48.67 -9.90
CA GLN A 415 -6.52 -49.69 -10.87
C GLN A 415 -5.97 -51.01 -10.29
N ALA A 416 -6.86 -51.87 -9.91
CA ALA A 416 -6.52 -53.27 -9.64
C ALA A 416 -6.08 -53.88 -10.98
N ASP A 417 -4.80 -54.32 -11.01
CA ASP A 417 -4.29 -55.23 -12.03
C ASP A 417 -4.90 -56.60 -11.92
#